data_46f5a62d18464cfb84ef55ecf409f49f
#
_entry.id   46f5a62d18464cfb84ef55ecf409f49f
#
_cell.length_a   1.000
_cell.length_b   1.000
_cell.length_c   1.000
_cell.angle_alpha   90.00
_cell.angle_beta   90.00
_cell.angle_gamma   90.00
#
_symmetry.space_group_name_H-M   'P 1'
#
loop_
_entity.id
_entity.type
_entity.pdbx_description
1 polymer ?
#
loop_
_entity_poly.entity_id
_entity_poly.type
_entity_poly.pdbx_seq_one_letter_code
_entity_poly.pdbx_strand_id
1 'polypeptide(L)'
;MSFLWEGVCAITWQQLVMYAVGALLIYLAIKKEYEPALLLPMGFGAILVNLPGSNAINQVLEGIPESHGIIQWLYEVGIEASEALPLLLFIGIGAMIDFGPLLAKPIMFLFGAGAQFGIFAALLLALLLGFDLKDAASIGIIGAADGPTSLLVSQVLHSKYIGAIAVAAYSYMSLVPIVQPATIKLITTKKERSISMDYKPGSVSKRTRILFPIIVTIIVGLIAPSSASLVGCLMFGNLIRECGVLQNLSETAQGPLTNLITLLLGITISFSMKAEDFVRLDTLLVMAIGLAAFILDTVGGVMLAKFMNIFLENKINPMVGAAGISAFPMASRVVQKMAQEEKPGNIILMQAAGANVAGQVCSAIAGGLIIQIVTQFM
;
A
#
# COMPACT_ATOMS: atom_id res chain seq x y z
N MET A 1 27.80 -38.00 -9.91
CA MET A 1 27.05 -37.12 -10.84
C MET A 1 25.54 -37.02 -10.52
N SER A 2 25.00 -37.90 -9.65
CA SER A 2 23.59 -37.83 -9.21
C SER A 2 23.23 -36.54 -8.50
N PHE A 3 24.15 -35.99 -7.67
CA PHE A 3 23.89 -34.79 -6.89
C PHE A 3 23.59 -33.52 -7.77
N LEU A 4 24.07 -33.49 -9.02
CA LEU A 4 23.78 -32.38 -9.93
C LEU A 4 22.31 -32.31 -10.39
N TRP A 5 21.64 -33.46 -10.36
CA TRP A 5 20.25 -33.58 -10.79
C TRP A 5 19.26 -33.63 -9.62
N GLU A 6 19.76 -33.78 -8.38
CA GLU A 6 18.90 -33.86 -7.19
C GLU A 6 18.02 -32.62 -7.06
N GLY A 7 18.57 -31.42 -7.28
CA GLY A 7 17.80 -30.20 -7.26
C GLY A 7 16.70 -30.13 -8.33
N VAL A 8 17.01 -30.63 -9.54
CA VAL A 8 16.03 -30.65 -10.64
C VAL A 8 14.92 -31.67 -10.38
N CYS A 9 15.28 -32.84 -9.85
CA CYS A 9 14.33 -33.92 -9.53
C CYS A 9 13.45 -33.56 -8.30
N ALA A 10 13.91 -32.67 -7.44
CA ALA A 10 13.19 -32.21 -6.25
C ALA A 10 12.17 -31.09 -6.53
N ILE A 11 12.09 -30.57 -7.76
CA ILE A 11 11.14 -29.52 -8.12
C ILE A 11 9.71 -30.04 -8.04
N THR A 12 8.89 -29.37 -7.22
CA THR A 12 7.46 -29.63 -7.10
C THR A 12 6.65 -28.80 -8.10
N TRP A 13 5.40 -29.21 -8.39
CA TRP A 13 4.53 -28.45 -9.26
C TRP A 13 4.18 -27.07 -8.69
N GLN A 14 4.08 -26.95 -7.35
CA GLN A 14 3.86 -25.67 -6.66
C GLN A 14 5.04 -24.71 -6.89
N GLN A 15 6.28 -25.21 -6.85
CA GLN A 15 7.46 -24.39 -7.15
C GLN A 15 7.47 -23.92 -8.61
N LEU A 16 7.02 -24.74 -9.56
CA LEU A 16 6.87 -24.30 -10.96
C LEU A 16 5.84 -23.16 -11.09
N VAL A 17 4.74 -23.22 -10.34
CA VAL A 17 3.78 -22.12 -10.29
C VAL A 17 4.45 -20.87 -9.72
N MET A 18 5.25 -20.98 -8.66
CA MET A 18 5.95 -19.84 -8.08
C MET A 18 7.01 -19.25 -9.00
N TYR A 19 7.69 -20.06 -9.81
CA TYR A 19 8.59 -19.56 -10.86
C TYR A 19 7.83 -18.76 -11.92
N ALA A 20 6.64 -19.23 -12.30
CA ALA A 20 5.78 -18.49 -13.24
C ALA A 20 5.29 -17.17 -12.62
N VAL A 21 4.90 -17.17 -11.33
CA VAL A 21 4.51 -15.95 -10.58
C VAL A 21 5.70 -15.00 -10.49
N GLY A 22 6.89 -15.46 -10.10
CA GLY A 22 8.10 -14.65 -10.04
C GLY A 22 8.47 -14.04 -11.40
N ALA A 23 8.41 -14.84 -12.47
CA ALA A 23 8.66 -14.37 -13.83
C ALA A 23 7.62 -13.33 -14.29
N LEU A 24 6.34 -13.51 -13.92
CA LEU A 24 5.28 -12.53 -14.18
C LEU A 24 5.55 -11.20 -13.47
N LEU A 25 5.92 -11.22 -12.19
CA LEU A 25 6.26 -10.00 -11.43
C LEU A 25 7.44 -9.26 -12.07
N ILE A 26 8.49 -10.00 -12.45
CA ILE A 26 9.65 -9.42 -13.16
C ILE A 26 9.23 -8.83 -14.52
N TYR A 27 8.38 -9.53 -15.27
CA TYR A 27 7.86 -9.03 -16.54
C TYR A 27 7.05 -7.73 -16.36
N LEU A 28 6.18 -7.67 -15.34
CA LEU A 28 5.39 -6.47 -15.02
C LEU A 28 6.31 -5.31 -14.62
N ALA A 29 7.35 -5.59 -13.83
CA ALA A 29 8.34 -4.59 -13.44
C ALA A 29 9.09 -4.01 -14.64
N ILE A 30 9.59 -4.87 -15.54
CA ILE A 30 10.48 -4.45 -16.65
C ILE A 30 9.69 -3.90 -17.85
N LYS A 31 8.60 -4.59 -18.26
CA LYS A 31 7.87 -4.25 -19.49
C LYS A 31 6.74 -3.26 -19.28
N LYS A 32 6.14 -3.27 -18.10
CA LYS A 32 5.01 -2.40 -17.76
C LYS A 32 5.40 -1.25 -16.84
N GLU A 33 6.63 -1.28 -16.32
CA GLU A 33 7.17 -0.29 -15.37
C GLU A 33 6.26 -0.11 -14.13
N TYR A 34 5.62 -1.22 -13.69
CA TYR A 34 4.77 -1.24 -12.51
C TYR A 34 5.63 -1.43 -11.27
N GLU A 35 5.78 -0.37 -10.47
CA GLU A 35 6.58 -0.36 -9.23
C GLU A 35 7.87 -1.20 -9.34
N PRO A 36 8.77 -0.90 -10.32
CA PRO A 36 9.88 -1.79 -10.63
C PRO A 36 10.84 -1.98 -9.45
N ALA A 37 10.99 -0.96 -8.60
CA ALA A 37 11.85 -1.01 -7.42
C ALA A 37 11.39 -2.06 -6.38
N LEU A 38 10.11 -2.46 -6.41
CA LEU A 38 9.54 -3.44 -5.50
C LEU A 38 9.25 -4.78 -6.18
N LEU A 39 8.56 -4.77 -7.33
CA LEU A 39 8.15 -6.00 -8.00
C LEU A 39 9.31 -6.83 -8.52
N LEU A 40 10.39 -6.19 -8.98
CA LEU A 40 11.55 -6.91 -9.50
C LEU A 40 12.28 -7.68 -8.39
N PRO A 41 12.65 -7.07 -7.24
CA PRO A 41 13.23 -7.81 -6.12
C PRO A 41 12.30 -8.89 -5.56
N MET A 42 11.00 -8.61 -5.48
CA MET A 42 9.99 -9.57 -5.00
C MET A 42 9.88 -10.77 -5.94
N GLY A 43 9.81 -10.54 -7.26
CA GLY A 43 9.74 -11.62 -8.25
C GLY A 43 11.01 -12.47 -8.29
N PHE A 44 12.18 -11.83 -8.21
CA PHE A 44 13.45 -12.55 -8.12
C PHE A 44 13.57 -13.34 -6.82
N GLY A 45 13.22 -12.72 -5.70
CA GLY A 45 13.16 -13.38 -4.40
C GLY A 45 12.21 -14.56 -4.37
N ALA A 46 11.02 -14.46 -4.98
CA ALA A 46 10.07 -15.56 -5.11
C ALA A 46 10.66 -16.78 -5.84
N ILE A 47 11.45 -16.54 -6.89
CA ILE A 47 12.18 -17.63 -7.55
C ILE A 47 13.25 -18.19 -6.60
N LEU A 48 14.04 -17.34 -5.96
CA LEU A 48 15.16 -17.73 -5.12
C LEU A 48 14.73 -18.55 -3.90
N VAL A 49 13.66 -18.19 -3.22
CA VAL A 49 13.17 -18.92 -2.01
C VAL A 49 12.54 -20.26 -2.37
N ASN A 50 12.11 -20.46 -3.61
CA ASN A 50 11.49 -21.69 -4.08
C ASN A 50 12.47 -22.61 -4.84
N LEU A 51 13.75 -22.28 -4.94
CA LEU A 51 14.75 -23.17 -5.49
C LEU A 51 15.05 -24.31 -4.51
N PRO A 52 14.94 -25.59 -4.92
CA PRO A 52 15.28 -26.71 -4.07
C PRO A 52 16.73 -26.64 -3.57
N GLY A 53 16.93 -26.81 -2.27
CA GLY A 53 18.26 -26.70 -1.66
C GLY A 53 18.84 -25.28 -1.59
N SER A 54 18.04 -24.25 -1.84
CA SER A 54 18.45 -22.86 -1.68
C SER A 54 18.72 -22.55 -0.20
N ASN A 55 19.91 -22.04 0.10
CA ASN A 55 20.27 -21.55 1.44
C ASN A 55 19.71 -20.15 1.73
N ALA A 56 18.78 -19.67 0.92
CA ALA A 56 18.18 -18.35 1.09
C ALA A 56 17.27 -18.26 2.33
N ILE A 57 16.66 -19.36 2.72
CA ILE A 57 15.78 -19.49 3.89
C ILE A 57 16.52 -20.17 5.04
N ASN A 58 16.93 -21.41 4.86
CA ASN A 58 17.61 -22.20 5.86
C ASN A 58 19.04 -22.48 5.40
N GLN A 59 20.02 -22.21 6.25
CA GLN A 59 21.42 -22.60 6.02
C GLN A 59 21.76 -23.78 6.92
N VAL A 60 22.40 -24.81 6.35
CA VAL A 60 23.00 -25.88 7.13
C VAL A 60 24.51 -25.58 7.22
N LEU A 61 24.94 -25.05 8.36
CA LEU A 61 26.36 -24.84 8.64
C LEU A 61 26.84 -25.90 9.64
N GLU A 62 27.94 -26.57 9.33
CA GLU A 62 28.55 -27.55 10.24
C GLU A 62 28.82 -26.92 11.63
N GLY A 63 28.25 -27.51 12.68
CA GLY A 63 28.47 -27.07 14.07
C GLY A 63 27.52 -25.96 14.56
N ILE A 64 26.61 -25.45 13.72
CA ILE A 64 25.58 -24.47 14.13
C ILE A 64 24.21 -25.12 13.83
N PRO A 65 23.47 -25.57 14.86
CA PRO A 65 22.11 -26.04 14.63
C PRO A 65 21.24 -24.84 14.24
N GLU A 66 20.55 -24.93 13.10
CA GLU A 66 19.60 -23.96 12.56
C GLU A 66 20.16 -22.52 12.39
N SER A 67 20.92 -22.30 11.34
CA SER A 67 21.23 -20.94 10.91
C SER A 67 20.20 -20.49 9.87
N HIS A 68 19.61 -19.30 10.08
CA HIS A 68 18.66 -18.71 9.16
C HIS A 68 19.38 -18.20 7.90
N GLY A 69 18.80 -18.41 6.73
CA GLY A 69 19.28 -17.79 5.51
C GLY A 69 19.03 -16.28 5.49
N ILE A 70 19.71 -15.59 4.59
CA ILE A 70 19.68 -14.12 4.55
C ILE A 70 18.26 -13.53 4.37
N ILE A 71 17.41 -14.18 3.60
CA ILE A 71 16.04 -13.68 3.35
C ILE A 71 15.17 -13.89 4.59
N GLN A 72 15.30 -15.03 5.26
CA GLN A 72 14.61 -15.28 6.52
C GLN A 72 15.05 -14.30 7.59
N TRP A 73 16.36 -14.11 7.77
CA TRP A 73 16.89 -13.16 8.74
C TRP A 73 16.40 -11.72 8.50
N LEU A 74 16.39 -11.27 7.23
CA LEU A 74 15.84 -9.97 6.88
C LEU A 74 14.34 -9.87 7.20
N TYR A 75 13.58 -10.94 7.00
CA TYR A 75 12.16 -10.98 7.33
C TYR A 75 11.92 -10.86 8.83
N GLU A 76 12.62 -11.66 9.62
CA GLU A 76 12.51 -11.67 11.07
C GLU A 76 12.89 -10.31 11.70
N VAL A 77 14.01 -9.73 11.28
CA VAL A 77 14.48 -8.45 11.82
C VAL A 77 13.74 -7.26 11.21
N GLY A 78 13.47 -7.29 9.91
CA GLY A 78 12.94 -6.15 9.18
C GLY A 78 11.43 -6.01 9.21
N ILE A 79 10.72 -7.11 9.39
CA ILE A 79 9.25 -7.15 9.38
C ILE A 79 8.73 -7.71 10.71
N GLU A 80 9.11 -8.93 11.10
CA GLU A 80 8.46 -9.65 12.19
C GLU A 80 8.80 -9.07 13.58
N ALA A 81 10.04 -8.72 13.84
CA ALA A 81 10.45 -8.27 15.18
C ALA A 81 10.08 -6.81 15.48
N SER A 82 10.11 -5.92 14.50
CA SER A 82 10.02 -4.48 14.76
C SER A 82 9.35 -3.64 13.67
N GLU A 83 8.91 -4.27 12.56
CA GLU A 83 8.33 -3.55 11.40
C GLU A 83 9.26 -2.44 10.85
N ALA A 84 10.56 -2.58 11.08
CA ALA A 84 11.53 -1.52 10.80
C ALA A 84 11.52 -1.09 9.33
N LEU A 85 11.46 -2.05 8.39
CA LEU A 85 11.46 -1.72 6.96
C LEU A 85 10.21 -0.93 6.54
N PRO A 86 8.97 -1.34 6.88
CA PRO A 86 7.78 -0.54 6.61
C PRO A 86 7.83 0.85 7.23
N LEU A 87 8.24 1.00 8.48
CA LEU A 87 8.32 2.28 9.18
C LEU A 87 9.34 3.23 8.53
N LEU A 88 10.52 2.73 8.18
CA LEU A 88 11.55 3.52 7.49
C LEU A 88 11.09 3.94 6.09
N LEU A 89 10.33 3.09 5.39
CA LEU A 89 9.72 3.45 4.11
C LEU A 89 8.75 4.64 4.25
N PHE A 90 7.97 4.67 5.34
CA PHE A 90 7.05 5.78 5.62
C PHE A 90 7.76 7.11 5.84
N ILE A 91 8.98 7.14 6.39
CA ILE A 91 9.79 8.37 6.46
C ILE A 91 10.09 8.89 5.04
N GLY A 92 10.48 7.99 4.14
CA GLY A 92 10.75 8.34 2.75
C GLY A 92 9.50 8.86 2.03
N ILE A 93 8.38 8.15 2.15
CA ILE A 93 7.08 8.55 1.59
C ILE A 93 6.67 9.91 2.15
N GLY A 94 6.77 10.13 3.46
CA GLY A 94 6.44 11.40 4.11
C GLY A 94 7.26 12.57 3.57
N ALA A 95 8.55 12.34 3.32
CA ALA A 95 9.43 13.34 2.71
C ALA A 95 9.07 13.63 1.24
N MET A 96 8.47 12.67 0.52
CA MET A 96 8.00 12.87 -0.86
C MET A 96 6.67 13.64 -0.92
N ILE A 97 5.82 13.52 0.10
CA ILE A 97 4.45 14.08 0.11
C ILE A 97 4.49 15.60 0.31
N ASP A 98 3.74 16.31 -0.56
CA ASP A 98 3.36 17.71 -0.36
C ASP A 98 1.93 17.79 0.18
N PHE A 99 1.78 18.12 1.46
CA PHE A 99 0.47 18.34 2.08
C PHE A 99 -0.16 19.69 1.73
N GLY A 100 0.52 20.56 0.99
CA GLY A 100 0.01 21.87 0.59
C GLY A 100 -1.38 21.84 -0.06
N PRO A 101 -1.64 20.97 -1.05
CA PRO A 101 -2.96 20.84 -1.68
C PRO A 101 -4.07 20.45 -0.70
N LEU A 102 -3.78 19.55 0.24
CA LEU A 102 -4.72 19.14 1.29
C LEU A 102 -4.99 20.26 2.28
N LEU A 103 -3.95 20.95 2.73
CA LEU A 103 -4.06 22.09 3.66
C LEU A 103 -4.79 23.27 3.04
N ALA A 104 -4.62 23.50 1.72
CA ALA A 104 -5.34 24.54 0.99
C ALA A 104 -6.85 24.24 0.83
N LYS A 105 -7.21 22.96 0.77
CA LYS A 105 -8.61 22.50 0.65
C LYS A 105 -8.87 21.30 1.58
N PRO A 106 -9.10 21.52 2.88
CA PRO A 106 -9.26 20.43 3.85
C PRO A 106 -10.42 19.48 3.58
N ILE A 107 -11.41 19.90 2.78
CA ILE A 107 -12.51 19.03 2.34
C ILE A 107 -12.02 17.78 1.59
N MET A 108 -10.82 17.82 1.02
CA MET A 108 -10.19 16.65 0.37
C MET A 108 -9.92 15.52 1.35
N PHE A 109 -9.82 15.82 2.66
CA PHE A 109 -9.66 14.80 3.70
C PHE A 109 -10.83 13.81 3.74
N LEU A 110 -12.04 14.29 3.44
CA LEU A 110 -13.23 13.43 3.38
C LEU A 110 -13.11 12.35 2.29
N PHE A 111 -12.43 12.63 1.19
CA PHE A 111 -12.25 11.64 0.12
C PHE A 111 -11.27 10.54 0.53
N GLY A 112 -10.23 10.88 1.29
CA GLY A 112 -9.37 9.89 1.91
C GLY A 112 -10.15 8.98 2.88
N ALA A 113 -10.99 9.55 3.72
CA ALA A 113 -11.85 8.79 4.63
C ALA A 113 -12.89 7.95 3.88
N GLY A 114 -13.55 8.50 2.85
CA GLY A 114 -14.54 7.80 2.04
C GLY A 114 -13.98 6.63 1.23
N ALA A 115 -12.73 6.75 0.82
CA ALA A 115 -12.04 5.68 0.12
C ALA A 115 -11.68 4.49 1.04
N GLN A 116 -11.76 4.61 2.37
CA GLN A 116 -11.56 3.46 3.27
C GLN A 116 -12.81 2.55 3.37
N PHE A 117 -13.86 2.84 2.63
CA PHE A 117 -15.10 2.04 2.64
C PHE A 117 -14.85 0.56 2.28
N GLY A 118 -13.99 0.30 1.31
CA GLY A 118 -13.70 -1.06 0.86
C GLY A 118 -12.99 -1.90 1.91
N ILE A 119 -12.18 -1.30 2.78
CA ILE A 119 -11.53 -1.98 3.92
C ILE A 119 -12.60 -2.66 4.79
N PHE A 120 -13.58 -1.89 5.24
CA PHE A 120 -14.64 -2.39 6.13
C PHE A 120 -15.60 -3.33 5.39
N ALA A 121 -15.91 -3.05 4.13
CA ALA A 121 -16.73 -3.94 3.31
C ALA A 121 -16.06 -5.30 3.08
N ALA A 122 -14.74 -5.32 2.82
CA ALA A 122 -13.99 -6.55 2.63
C ALA A 122 -13.78 -7.32 3.94
N LEU A 123 -13.60 -6.62 5.08
CA LEU A 123 -13.59 -7.25 6.40
C LEU A 123 -14.89 -8.02 6.63
N LEU A 124 -16.04 -7.38 6.38
CA LEU A 124 -17.35 -8.04 6.51
C LEU A 124 -17.49 -9.20 5.52
N LEU A 125 -17.05 -9.04 4.28
CA LEU A 125 -17.07 -10.11 3.29
C LEU A 125 -16.20 -11.31 3.71
N ALA A 126 -15.02 -11.07 4.24
CA ALA A 126 -14.14 -12.12 4.74
C ALA A 126 -14.76 -12.87 5.93
N LEU A 127 -15.41 -12.16 6.86
CA LEU A 127 -16.17 -12.78 7.97
C LEU A 127 -17.31 -13.66 7.44
N LEU A 128 -18.05 -13.19 6.44
CA LEU A 128 -19.14 -13.97 5.81
C LEU A 128 -18.64 -15.24 5.11
N LEU A 129 -17.40 -15.21 4.61
CA LEU A 129 -16.74 -16.36 3.97
C LEU A 129 -16.09 -17.31 4.99
N GLY A 130 -16.21 -17.04 6.29
CA GLY A 130 -15.77 -17.94 7.35
C GLY A 130 -14.33 -17.73 7.84
N PHE A 131 -13.69 -16.63 7.47
CA PHE A 131 -12.42 -16.23 8.08
C PHE A 131 -12.65 -15.77 9.52
N ASP A 132 -11.69 -16.03 10.40
CA ASP A 132 -11.76 -15.48 11.76
C ASP A 132 -11.56 -13.95 11.75
N LEU A 133 -11.88 -13.29 12.86
CA LEU A 133 -11.90 -11.82 12.94
C LEU A 133 -10.52 -11.22 12.66
N LYS A 134 -9.43 -11.86 13.11
CA LYS A 134 -8.05 -11.40 12.89
C LYS A 134 -7.67 -11.44 11.42
N ASP A 135 -7.94 -12.58 10.79
CA ASP A 135 -7.65 -12.79 9.38
C ASP A 135 -8.54 -11.90 8.52
N ALA A 136 -9.84 -11.81 8.84
CA ALA A 136 -10.78 -10.95 8.11
C ALA A 136 -10.38 -9.46 8.17
N ALA A 137 -9.95 -8.98 9.33
CA ALA A 137 -9.46 -7.62 9.51
C ALA A 137 -8.16 -7.38 8.72
N SER A 138 -7.25 -8.35 8.76
CA SER A 138 -5.98 -8.30 8.03
C SER A 138 -6.18 -8.39 6.51
N ILE A 139 -7.19 -9.11 6.04
CA ILE A 139 -7.58 -9.17 4.62
C ILE A 139 -8.22 -7.85 4.18
N GLY A 140 -9.10 -7.30 5.01
CA GLY A 140 -9.81 -6.05 4.70
C GLY A 140 -8.87 -4.89 4.39
N ILE A 141 -7.79 -4.73 5.17
CA ILE A 141 -6.85 -3.63 5.03
C ILE A 141 -6.11 -3.60 3.67
N ILE A 142 -6.08 -4.71 2.93
CA ILE A 142 -5.51 -4.77 1.57
C ILE A 142 -6.17 -3.73 0.66
N GLY A 143 -7.46 -3.43 0.88
CA GLY A 143 -8.23 -2.46 0.09
C GLY A 143 -7.60 -1.08 0.05
N ALA A 144 -6.97 -0.64 1.13
CA ALA A 144 -6.27 0.65 1.18
C ALA A 144 -5.20 0.81 0.09
N ALA A 145 -4.72 -0.30 -0.50
CA ALA A 145 -3.56 -0.34 -1.39
C ALA A 145 -2.34 0.34 -0.74
N ASP A 146 -2.11 0.01 0.53
CA ASP A 146 -1.04 0.51 1.38
C ASP A 146 -0.29 -0.69 1.98
N GLY A 147 0.81 -1.06 1.35
CA GLY A 147 1.60 -2.23 1.74
C GLY A 147 2.08 -2.20 3.19
N PRO A 148 2.75 -1.12 3.62
CA PRO A 148 3.22 -0.99 5.00
C PRO A 148 2.12 -1.10 6.05
N THR A 149 0.98 -0.42 5.86
CA THR A 149 -0.16 -0.53 6.79
C THR A 149 -0.74 -1.94 6.80
N SER A 150 -0.82 -2.59 5.63
CA SER A 150 -1.32 -3.97 5.53
C SER A 150 -0.41 -4.96 6.27
N LEU A 151 0.90 -4.78 6.19
CA LEU A 151 1.88 -5.55 6.95
C LEU A 151 1.70 -5.35 8.45
N LEU A 152 1.67 -4.09 8.91
CA LEU A 152 1.49 -3.76 10.33
C LEU A 152 0.25 -4.44 10.90
N VAL A 153 -0.91 -4.26 10.25
CA VAL A 153 -2.17 -4.81 10.74
C VAL A 153 -2.12 -6.33 10.80
N SER A 154 -1.66 -6.98 9.73
CA SER A 154 -1.61 -8.44 9.65
C SER A 154 -0.61 -9.05 10.65
N GLN A 155 0.46 -8.34 10.95
CA GLN A 155 1.45 -8.77 11.92
C GLN A 155 0.95 -8.60 13.36
N VAL A 156 0.48 -7.43 13.73
CA VAL A 156 -0.03 -7.16 15.10
C VAL A 156 -1.20 -8.08 15.44
N LEU A 157 -2.05 -8.40 14.46
CA LEU A 157 -3.14 -9.34 14.64
C LEU A 157 -2.72 -10.83 14.53
N HIS A 158 -1.43 -11.09 14.25
CA HIS A 158 -0.90 -12.45 14.07
C HIS A 158 -1.71 -13.25 13.03
N SER A 159 -2.01 -12.63 11.87
CA SER A 159 -2.71 -13.31 10.78
C SER A 159 -1.84 -14.40 10.17
N LYS A 160 -2.43 -15.57 9.95
CA LYS A 160 -1.75 -16.68 9.25
C LYS A 160 -1.57 -16.43 7.74
N TYR A 161 -2.18 -15.36 7.20
CA TYR A 161 -2.10 -14.99 5.78
C TYR A 161 -1.19 -13.79 5.52
N ILE A 162 -0.30 -13.44 6.45
CA ILE A 162 0.57 -12.25 6.34
C ILE A 162 1.32 -12.19 5.01
N GLY A 163 1.79 -13.34 4.50
CA GLY A 163 2.47 -13.41 3.22
C GLY A 163 1.57 -13.10 2.03
N ALA A 164 0.39 -13.70 1.98
CA ALA A 164 -0.60 -13.44 0.93
C ALA A 164 -1.07 -11.98 0.95
N ILE A 165 -1.30 -11.44 2.16
CA ILE A 165 -1.70 -10.04 2.38
C ILE A 165 -0.61 -9.09 1.88
N ALA A 166 0.65 -9.34 2.24
CA ALA A 166 1.77 -8.54 1.80
C ALA A 166 1.89 -8.50 0.26
N VAL A 167 1.90 -9.70 -0.36
CA VAL A 167 1.98 -9.81 -1.82
C VAL A 167 0.79 -9.13 -2.49
N ALA A 168 -0.43 -9.34 -2.00
CA ALA A 168 -1.63 -8.71 -2.53
C ALA A 168 -1.56 -7.18 -2.42
N ALA A 169 -1.28 -6.64 -1.24
CA ALA A 169 -1.24 -5.19 -1.00
C ALA A 169 -0.24 -4.49 -1.91
N TYR A 170 0.98 -5.00 -2.01
CA TYR A 170 2.01 -4.40 -2.86
C TYR A 170 1.75 -4.63 -4.36
N SER A 171 1.25 -5.81 -4.76
CA SER A 171 0.93 -6.06 -6.17
C SER A 171 -0.23 -5.20 -6.64
N TYR A 172 -1.24 -4.94 -5.79
CA TYR A 172 -2.39 -4.12 -6.17
C TYR A 172 -2.07 -2.64 -6.30
N MET A 173 -1.07 -2.13 -5.57
CA MET A 173 -0.54 -0.80 -5.85
C MET A 173 -0.12 -0.65 -7.31
N SER A 174 0.54 -1.65 -7.89
CA SER A 174 0.96 -1.62 -9.28
C SER A 174 -0.19 -1.83 -10.28
N LEU A 175 -1.33 -2.39 -9.84
CA LEU A 175 -2.52 -2.55 -10.68
C LEU A 175 -3.43 -1.32 -10.69
N VAL A 176 -3.15 -0.29 -9.91
CA VAL A 176 -3.92 0.98 -9.88
C VAL A 176 -4.17 1.54 -11.28
N PRO A 177 -3.18 1.63 -12.20
CA PRO A 177 -3.41 2.18 -13.53
C PRO A 177 -4.37 1.36 -14.42
N ILE A 178 -4.64 0.11 -14.06
CA ILE A 178 -5.54 -0.79 -14.80
C ILE A 178 -6.91 -0.86 -14.14
N VAL A 179 -6.95 -1.17 -12.85
CA VAL A 179 -8.20 -1.45 -12.12
C VAL A 179 -8.97 -0.16 -11.85
N GLN A 180 -8.30 0.89 -11.43
CA GLN A 180 -8.95 2.14 -11.06
C GLN A 180 -9.69 2.81 -12.24
N PRO A 181 -9.12 2.96 -13.46
CA PRO A 181 -9.85 3.51 -14.60
C PRO A 181 -11.05 2.68 -14.99
N ALA A 182 -10.94 1.35 -14.96
CA ALA A 182 -12.05 0.46 -15.27
C ALA A 182 -13.20 0.65 -14.28
N THR A 183 -12.91 0.65 -12.99
CA THR A 183 -13.88 0.87 -11.91
C THR A 183 -14.54 2.24 -12.03
N ILE A 184 -13.75 3.31 -12.21
CA ILE A 184 -14.29 4.68 -12.36
C ILE A 184 -15.25 4.75 -13.56
N LYS A 185 -14.86 4.20 -14.71
CA LYS A 185 -15.71 4.23 -15.93
C LYS A 185 -17.03 3.50 -15.72
N LEU A 186 -17.07 2.42 -14.94
CA LEU A 186 -18.29 1.67 -14.64
C LEU A 186 -19.29 2.46 -13.79
N ILE A 187 -18.80 3.28 -12.86
CA ILE A 187 -19.66 3.96 -11.88
C ILE A 187 -19.82 5.45 -12.13
N THR A 188 -19.20 6.01 -13.19
CA THR A 188 -19.32 7.43 -13.56
C THR A 188 -19.71 7.61 -15.01
N THR A 189 -20.47 8.66 -15.29
CA THR A 189 -20.79 9.08 -16.65
C THR A 189 -19.69 9.94 -17.25
N LYS A 190 -19.61 10.02 -18.58
CA LYS A 190 -18.68 10.91 -19.29
C LYS A 190 -18.85 12.38 -18.87
N LYS A 191 -20.09 12.81 -18.61
CA LYS A 191 -20.40 14.16 -18.18
C LYS A 191 -19.78 14.47 -16.80
N GLU A 192 -19.88 13.52 -15.88
CA GLU A 192 -19.27 13.66 -14.54
C GLU A 192 -17.74 13.69 -14.61
N ARG A 193 -17.12 12.84 -15.44
CA ARG A 193 -15.66 12.81 -15.61
C ARG A 193 -15.10 14.07 -16.30
N SER A 194 -15.93 14.77 -17.06
CA SER A 194 -15.56 16.01 -17.75
C SER A 194 -15.69 17.27 -16.88
N ILE A 195 -16.14 17.17 -15.63
CA ILE A 195 -16.22 18.31 -14.71
C ILE A 195 -14.83 18.90 -14.50
N SER A 196 -14.68 20.19 -14.79
CA SER A 196 -13.45 20.93 -14.53
C SER A 196 -13.49 21.52 -13.12
N MET A 197 -12.35 21.53 -12.47
CA MET A 197 -12.22 22.10 -11.13
C MET A 197 -11.17 23.21 -11.14
N ASP A 198 -11.57 24.41 -10.76
CA ASP A 198 -10.61 25.50 -10.59
C ASP A 198 -9.71 25.23 -9.39
N TYR A 199 -8.41 25.27 -9.62
CA TYR A 199 -7.43 25.28 -8.56
C TYR A 199 -6.92 26.70 -8.37
N LYS A 200 -7.37 27.33 -7.30
CA LYS A 200 -6.74 28.57 -6.81
C LYS A 200 -5.70 28.13 -5.76
N PRO A 201 -4.41 28.28 -6.03
CA PRO A 201 -3.39 27.96 -5.04
C PRO A 201 -3.62 28.85 -3.82
N GLY A 202 -4.09 28.23 -2.73
CA GLY A 202 -4.11 28.89 -1.44
C GLY A 202 -2.67 29.01 -0.93
N SER A 203 -2.28 30.17 -0.44
CA SER A 203 -0.98 30.32 0.21
C SER A 203 -1.03 29.72 1.61
N VAL A 204 -0.60 28.45 1.72
CA VAL A 204 -0.42 27.83 3.03
C VAL A 204 0.88 28.36 3.65
N SER A 205 0.80 28.95 4.84
CA SER A 205 1.97 29.52 5.50
C SER A 205 3.01 28.44 5.84
N LYS A 206 4.29 28.80 5.83
CA LYS A 206 5.38 27.91 6.23
C LYS A 206 5.17 27.37 7.66
N ARG A 207 4.66 28.19 8.57
CA ARG A 207 4.33 27.78 9.94
C ARG A 207 3.27 26.67 9.97
N THR A 208 2.22 26.80 9.17
CA THR A 208 1.17 25.77 9.06
C THR A 208 1.74 24.45 8.55
N ARG A 209 2.60 24.48 7.52
CA ARG A 209 3.25 23.31 6.96
C ARG A 209 4.15 22.57 7.97
N ILE A 210 4.87 23.31 8.82
CA ILE A 210 5.74 22.74 9.87
C ILE A 210 4.91 22.20 11.05
N LEU A 211 3.86 22.92 11.47
CA LEU A 211 3.03 22.50 12.61
C LEU A 211 2.12 21.32 12.27
N PHE A 212 1.68 21.21 11.02
CA PHE A 212 0.75 20.16 10.59
C PHE A 212 1.23 18.76 10.92
N PRO A 213 2.44 18.29 10.53
CA PRO A 213 2.91 16.96 10.85
C PRO A 213 3.02 16.71 12.36
N ILE A 214 3.39 17.70 13.15
CA ILE A 214 3.49 17.59 14.60
C ILE A 214 2.09 17.39 15.22
N ILE A 215 1.13 18.23 14.81
CA ILE A 215 -0.26 18.18 15.31
C ILE A 215 -0.92 16.87 14.93
N VAL A 216 -0.77 16.42 13.67
CA VAL A 216 -1.34 15.14 13.20
C VAL A 216 -0.76 13.98 13.98
N THR A 217 0.55 13.95 14.22
CA THR A 217 1.19 12.90 15.02
C THR A 217 0.61 12.82 16.43
N ILE A 218 0.44 13.97 17.09
CA ILE A 218 -0.13 14.02 18.44
C ILE A 218 -1.60 13.55 18.44
N ILE A 219 -2.42 14.07 17.52
CA ILE A 219 -3.85 13.73 17.44
C ILE A 219 -4.02 12.24 17.15
N VAL A 220 -3.30 11.70 16.16
CA VAL A 220 -3.41 10.28 15.80
C VAL A 220 -2.87 9.40 16.91
N GLY A 221 -1.76 9.78 17.56
CA GLY A 221 -1.22 9.04 18.70
C GLY A 221 -2.18 8.96 19.89
N LEU A 222 -3.05 9.96 20.06
CA LEU A 222 -4.09 9.96 21.11
C LEU A 222 -5.35 9.16 20.72
N ILE A 223 -5.75 9.19 19.45
CA ILE A 223 -6.99 8.54 18.97
C ILE A 223 -6.75 7.08 18.59
N ALA A 224 -5.64 6.80 17.93
CA ALA A 224 -5.27 5.48 17.42
C ALA A 224 -3.80 5.17 17.76
N PRO A 225 -3.48 4.86 19.03
CA PRO A 225 -2.10 4.63 19.49
C PRO A 225 -1.35 3.57 18.68
N SER A 226 -2.03 2.54 18.22
CA SER A 226 -1.46 1.47 17.38
C SER A 226 -0.94 1.97 16.03
N SER A 227 -1.42 3.11 15.54
CA SER A 227 -0.91 3.74 14.30
C SER A 227 0.17 4.79 14.55
N ALA A 228 0.49 5.09 15.80
CA ALA A 228 1.36 6.23 16.14
C ALA A 228 2.75 6.11 15.50
N SER A 229 3.31 4.91 15.41
CA SER A 229 4.60 4.65 14.77
C SER A 229 4.55 4.92 13.26
N LEU A 230 3.55 4.38 12.56
CA LEU A 230 3.39 4.58 11.11
C LEU A 230 3.15 6.05 10.75
N VAL A 231 2.13 6.65 11.36
CA VAL A 231 1.79 8.06 11.11
C VAL A 231 2.90 8.98 11.58
N GLY A 232 3.54 8.67 12.71
CA GLY A 232 4.69 9.41 13.22
C GLY A 232 5.87 9.40 12.24
N CYS A 233 6.24 8.25 11.68
CA CYS A 233 7.28 8.14 10.66
C CYS A 233 6.91 8.91 9.37
N LEU A 234 5.67 8.80 8.90
CA LEU A 234 5.16 9.57 7.76
C LEU A 234 5.27 11.07 8.00
N MET A 235 4.78 11.53 9.14
CA MET A 235 4.79 12.94 9.53
C MET A 235 6.20 13.45 9.82
N PHE A 236 7.09 12.60 10.36
CA PHE A 236 8.50 12.95 10.55
C PHE A 236 9.21 13.19 9.21
N GLY A 237 9.00 12.31 8.23
CA GLY A 237 9.50 12.52 6.88
C GLY A 237 9.02 13.84 6.27
N ASN A 238 7.74 14.17 6.45
CA ASN A 238 7.19 15.44 5.99
C ASN A 238 7.79 16.63 6.75
N LEU A 239 7.99 16.53 8.06
CA LEU A 239 8.62 17.58 8.85
C LEU A 239 10.05 17.87 8.39
N ILE A 240 10.85 16.83 8.06
CA ILE A 240 12.19 17.00 7.49
C ILE A 240 12.14 17.82 6.21
N ARG A 241 11.16 17.58 5.34
CA ARG A 241 10.97 18.35 4.11
C ARG A 241 10.58 19.78 4.38
N GLU A 242 9.56 20.02 5.21
CA GLU A 242 8.94 21.33 5.37
C GLU A 242 9.73 22.28 6.28
N CYS A 243 10.63 21.77 7.14
CA CYS A 243 11.47 22.59 8.01
C CYS A 243 12.42 23.52 7.24
N GLY A 244 12.89 23.09 6.06
CA GLY A 244 13.72 23.87 5.13
C GLY A 244 15.18 24.06 5.57
N VAL A 245 15.60 23.39 6.66
CA VAL A 245 16.99 23.43 7.16
C VAL A 245 17.71 22.09 6.97
N LEU A 246 16.99 21.06 6.56
CA LEU A 246 17.50 19.69 6.36
C LEU A 246 17.34 19.23 4.90
N GLN A 247 17.64 20.08 3.94
CA GLN A 247 17.41 19.81 2.51
C GLN A 247 18.10 18.50 2.06
N ASN A 248 19.38 18.34 2.40
CA ASN A 248 20.14 17.14 2.03
C ASN A 248 19.53 15.86 2.65
N LEU A 249 19.05 15.94 3.90
CA LEU A 249 18.42 14.81 4.57
C LEU A 249 17.06 14.47 3.93
N SER A 250 16.29 15.51 3.54
CA SER A 250 15.05 15.36 2.81
C SER A 250 15.26 14.66 1.47
N GLU A 251 16.25 15.08 0.70
CA GLU A 251 16.61 14.44 -0.59
C GLU A 251 17.09 13.01 -0.39
N THR A 252 17.89 12.75 0.65
CA THR A 252 18.32 11.39 1.01
C THR A 252 17.12 10.50 1.38
N ALA A 253 16.17 11.02 2.15
CA ALA A 253 14.97 10.27 2.54
C ALA A 253 14.08 9.96 1.33
N GLN A 254 13.87 10.93 0.44
CA GLN A 254 13.02 10.78 -0.75
C GLN A 254 13.59 9.80 -1.79
N GLY A 255 14.90 9.74 -1.94
CA GLY A 255 15.57 8.95 -2.97
C GLY A 255 16.34 7.74 -2.39
N PRO A 256 17.60 7.90 -1.95
CA PRO A 256 18.44 6.78 -1.54
C PRO A 256 17.82 5.88 -0.45
N LEU A 257 17.25 6.47 0.61
CA LEU A 257 16.63 5.70 1.69
C LEU A 257 15.43 4.92 1.18
N THR A 258 14.49 5.59 0.51
CA THR A 258 13.29 4.96 -0.04
C THR A 258 13.65 3.83 -1.00
N ASN A 259 14.59 4.04 -1.91
CA ASN A 259 15.00 3.02 -2.87
C ASN A 259 15.64 1.81 -2.18
N LEU A 260 16.54 2.04 -1.22
CA LEU A 260 17.20 0.96 -0.48
C LEU A 260 16.18 0.14 0.33
N ILE A 261 15.30 0.82 1.08
CA ILE A 261 14.28 0.14 1.89
C ILE A 261 13.28 -0.61 0.99
N THR A 262 12.86 -0.03 -0.14
CA THR A 262 11.95 -0.70 -1.08
C THR A 262 12.58 -1.96 -1.66
N LEU A 263 13.88 -1.92 -2.02
CA LEU A 263 14.62 -3.09 -2.50
C LEU A 263 14.67 -4.18 -1.42
N LEU A 264 15.07 -3.82 -0.19
CA LEU A 264 15.15 -4.74 0.94
C LEU A 264 13.78 -5.33 1.25
N LEU A 265 12.73 -4.50 1.26
CA LEU A 265 11.37 -4.93 1.53
C LEU A 265 10.87 -5.90 0.44
N GLY A 266 11.12 -5.61 -0.83
CA GLY A 266 10.74 -6.47 -1.94
C GLY A 266 11.35 -7.87 -1.83
N ILE A 267 12.64 -7.94 -1.54
CA ILE A 267 13.32 -9.23 -1.39
C ILE A 267 12.90 -9.96 -0.12
N THR A 268 12.66 -9.22 0.96
CA THR A 268 12.24 -9.75 2.26
C THR A 268 10.84 -10.38 2.21
N ILE A 269 9.89 -9.71 1.52
CA ILE A 269 8.51 -10.22 1.34
C ILE A 269 8.50 -11.58 0.64
N SER A 270 9.50 -11.88 -0.20
CA SER A 270 9.57 -13.17 -0.88
C SER A 270 9.68 -14.36 0.08
N PHE A 271 10.13 -14.17 1.34
CA PHE A 271 10.07 -15.19 2.39
C PHE A 271 8.66 -15.76 2.56
N SER A 272 7.64 -14.91 2.44
CA SER A 272 6.23 -15.30 2.56
C SER A 272 5.66 -15.91 1.28
N MET A 273 6.47 -16.01 0.21
CA MET A 273 6.07 -16.58 -1.08
C MET A 273 6.57 -18.01 -1.26
N LYS A 274 6.74 -18.76 -0.17
CA LYS A 274 7.04 -20.21 -0.23
C LYS A 274 5.91 -20.92 -0.94
N ALA A 275 6.25 -21.85 -1.85
CA ALA A 275 5.27 -22.55 -2.68
C ALA A 275 4.22 -23.30 -1.86
N GLU A 276 4.63 -23.91 -0.74
CA GLU A 276 3.77 -24.69 0.15
C GLU A 276 2.70 -23.84 0.84
N ASP A 277 3.03 -22.59 1.16
CA ASP A 277 2.13 -21.66 1.87
C ASP A 277 1.34 -20.80 0.88
N PHE A 278 1.93 -20.46 -0.26
CA PHE A 278 1.35 -19.52 -1.22
C PHE A 278 0.38 -20.18 -2.19
N VAL A 279 0.68 -21.39 -2.68
CA VAL A 279 -0.15 -22.12 -3.67
C VAL A 279 -1.23 -22.93 -2.94
N ARG A 280 -2.17 -22.21 -2.30
CA ARG A 280 -3.31 -22.76 -1.56
C ARG A 280 -4.59 -22.03 -1.97
N LEU A 281 -5.72 -22.72 -1.83
CA LEU A 281 -7.03 -22.15 -2.18
C LEU A 281 -7.36 -20.93 -1.30
N ASP A 282 -7.07 -21.01 -0.02
CA ASP A 282 -7.28 -19.93 0.95
C ASP A 282 -6.51 -18.67 0.56
N THR A 283 -5.25 -18.82 0.12
CA THR A 283 -4.40 -17.71 -0.33
C THR A 283 -4.99 -17.03 -1.58
N LEU A 284 -5.49 -17.81 -2.53
CA LEU A 284 -6.17 -17.27 -3.71
C LEU A 284 -7.45 -16.52 -3.32
N LEU A 285 -8.18 -17.02 -2.34
CA LEU A 285 -9.38 -16.36 -1.83
C LEU A 285 -9.05 -15.05 -1.13
N VAL A 286 -7.99 -15.01 -0.30
CA VAL A 286 -7.45 -13.78 0.32
C VAL A 286 -7.11 -12.75 -0.74
N MET A 287 -6.42 -13.14 -1.80
CA MET A 287 -6.09 -12.25 -2.90
C MET A 287 -7.36 -11.76 -3.62
N ALA A 288 -8.33 -12.61 -3.89
CA ALA A 288 -9.58 -12.21 -4.54
C ALA A 288 -10.38 -11.21 -3.70
N ILE A 289 -10.49 -11.42 -2.39
CA ILE A 289 -11.15 -10.49 -1.45
C ILE A 289 -10.39 -9.16 -1.40
N GLY A 290 -9.06 -9.20 -1.34
CA GLY A 290 -8.24 -7.99 -1.37
C GLY A 290 -8.43 -7.16 -2.65
N LEU A 291 -8.54 -7.82 -3.81
CA LEU A 291 -8.87 -7.13 -5.06
C LEU A 291 -10.27 -6.51 -5.03
N ALA A 292 -11.25 -7.23 -4.48
CA ALA A 292 -12.59 -6.68 -4.28
C ALA A 292 -12.58 -5.47 -3.33
N ALA A 293 -11.80 -5.54 -2.23
CA ALA A 293 -11.58 -4.43 -1.31
C ALA A 293 -11.06 -3.19 -2.03
N PHE A 294 -10.02 -3.34 -2.83
CA PHE A 294 -9.41 -2.26 -3.62
C PHE A 294 -10.40 -1.61 -4.61
N ILE A 295 -11.23 -2.42 -5.27
CA ILE A 295 -12.31 -1.93 -6.14
C ILE A 295 -13.33 -1.14 -5.30
N LEU A 296 -13.75 -1.68 -4.16
CA LEU A 296 -14.74 -1.05 -3.28
C LEU A 296 -14.23 0.25 -2.65
N ASP A 297 -12.94 0.38 -2.36
CA ASP A 297 -12.32 1.63 -1.92
C ASP A 297 -12.40 2.70 -3.00
N THR A 298 -12.10 2.35 -4.24
CA THR A 298 -12.30 3.25 -5.39
C THR A 298 -13.77 3.66 -5.52
N VAL A 299 -14.71 2.71 -5.38
CA VAL A 299 -16.16 2.98 -5.41
C VAL A 299 -16.56 3.91 -4.27
N GLY A 300 -16.12 3.65 -3.04
CA GLY A 300 -16.44 4.46 -1.86
C GLY A 300 -16.05 5.92 -2.04
N GLY A 301 -14.82 6.18 -2.48
CA GLY A 301 -14.35 7.53 -2.76
C GLY A 301 -15.16 8.26 -3.84
N VAL A 302 -15.46 7.57 -4.96
CA VAL A 302 -16.28 8.14 -6.05
C VAL A 302 -17.72 8.40 -5.59
N MET A 303 -18.32 7.46 -4.86
CA MET A 303 -19.70 7.60 -4.38
C MET A 303 -19.83 8.72 -3.36
N LEU A 304 -18.83 8.89 -2.48
CA LEU A 304 -18.81 10.04 -1.57
C LEU A 304 -18.75 11.36 -2.34
N ALA A 305 -17.93 11.47 -3.39
CA ALA A 305 -17.85 12.67 -4.21
C ALA A 305 -19.19 12.95 -4.92
N LYS A 306 -19.86 11.91 -5.41
CA LYS A 306 -21.22 12.04 -6.00
C LYS A 306 -22.25 12.48 -4.97
N PHE A 307 -22.21 11.90 -3.78
CA PHE A 307 -23.10 12.27 -2.69
C PHE A 307 -22.90 13.73 -2.29
N MET A 308 -21.66 14.18 -2.11
CA MET A 308 -21.35 15.57 -1.82
C MET A 308 -21.83 16.51 -2.92
N ASN A 309 -21.77 16.08 -4.18
CA ASN A 309 -22.26 16.87 -5.32
C ASN A 309 -23.77 17.13 -5.29
N ILE A 310 -24.56 16.41 -4.49
CA ILE A 310 -25.99 16.71 -4.29
C ILE A 310 -26.15 18.06 -3.59
N PHE A 311 -25.24 18.37 -2.64
CA PHE A 311 -25.34 19.55 -1.77
C PHE A 311 -24.45 20.71 -2.23
N LEU A 312 -23.46 20.47 -3.11
CA LEU A 312 -22.50 21.47 -3.55
C LEU A 312 -23.01 22.22 -4.77
N GLU A 313 -22.93 23.55 -4.76
CA GLU A 313 -23.15 24.41 -5.93
C GLU A 313 -22.06 24.20 -6.98
N ASN A 314 -20.80 24.27 -6.55
CA ASN A 314 -19.64 23.97 -7.39
C ASN A 314 -19.35 22.48 -7.35
N LYS A 315 -19.69 21.78 -8.42
CA LYS A 315 -19.55 20.32 -8.51
C LYS A 315 -18.08 19.90 -8.50
N ILE A 316 -17.79 18.87 -7.73
CA ILE A 316 -16.49 18.21 -7.69
C ILE A 316 -16.47 17.10 -8.74
N ASN A 317 -15.36 16.94 -9.47
CA ASN A 317 -15.18 15.82 -10.34
C ASN A 317 -15.10 14.52 -9.51
N PRO A 318 -16.03 13.56 -9.67
CA PRO A 318 -16.06 12.35 -8.82
C PRO A 318 -14.79 11.50 -8.87
N MET A 319 -14.00 11.63 -9.96
CA MET A 319 -12.72 10.93 -10.06
C MET A 319 -11.72 11.36 -8.97
N VAL A 320 -11.84 12.59 -8.44
CA VAL A 320 -11.01 13.05 -7.30
C VAL A 320 -11.23 12.16 -6.08
N GLY A 321 -12.47 11.71 -5.85
CA GLY A 321 -12.77 10.78 -4.77
C GLY A 321 -12.05 9.44 -4.93
N ALA A 322 -11.92 8.92 -6.16
CA ALA A 322 -11.16 7.70 -6.42
C ALA A 322 -9.67 7.84 -6.04
N ALA A 323 -9.11 9.04 -6.13
CA ALA A 323 -7.73 9.29 -5.71
C ALA A 323 -7.51 9.20 -4.19
N GLY A 324 -8.58 9.09 -3.39
CA GLY A 324 -8.52 8.95 -1.94
C GLY A 324 -7.97 7.62 -1.42
N ILE A 325 -7.66 6.64 -2.28
CA ILE A 325 -6.90 5.44 -1.90
C ILE A 325 -5.44 5.80 -1.60
N SER A 326 -4.76 4.97 -0.81
CA SER A 326 -3.39 5.27 -0.36
C SER A 326 -2.28 5.03 -1.38
N ALA A 327 -2.59 4.54 -2.59
CA ALA A 327 -1.58 4.31 -3.63
C ALA A 327 -0.97 5.63 -4.15
N PHE A 328 -0.07 6.20 -3.36
CA PHE A 328 0.60 7.47 -3.63
C PHE A 328 1.89 7.26 -4.44
N PRO A 329 2.18 8.08 -5.46
CA PRO A 329 1.33 9.14 -6.06
C PRO A 329 0.51 8.64 -7.26
N MET A 330 0.36 7.32 -7.44
CA MET A 330 -0.19 6.73 -8.67
C MET A 330 -1.66 7.06 -8.88
N ALA A 331 -2.50 6.96 -7.85
CA ALA A 331 -3.93 7.21 -7.97
C ALA A 331 -4.24 8.62 -8.49
N SER A 332 -3.54 9.64 -8.00
CA SER A 332 -3.72 11.02 -8.45
C SER A 332 -3.28 11.22 -9.92
N ARG A 333 -2.21 10.56 -10.36
CA ARG A 333 -1.74 10.61 -11.76
C ARG A 333 -2.71 9.91 -12.71
N VAL A 334 -3.25 8.76 -12.30
CA VAL A 334 -4.26 8.03 -13.08
C VAL A 334 -5.50 8.89 -13.28
N VAL A 335 -6.02 9.48 -12.22
CA VAL A 335 -7.19 10.37 -12.26
C VAL A 335 -6.94 11.59 -13.14
N GLN A 336 -5.77 12.20 -13.06
CA GLN A 336 -5.39 13.32 -13.92
C GLN A 336 -5.33 12.91 -15.40
N LYS A 337 -4.74 11.75 -15.71
CA LYS A 337 -4.67 11.24 -17.07
C LYS A 337 -6.07 11.01 -17.64
N MET A 338 -6.95 10.37 -16.89
CA MET A 338 -8.34 10.16 -17.28
C MET A 338 -9.10 11.49 -17.52
N ALA A 339 -8.87 12.50 -16.67
CA ALA A 339 -9.50 13.80 -16.85
C ALA A 339 -9.08 14.49 -18.14
N GLN A 340 -7.82 14.36 -18.53
CA GLN A 340 -7.30 14.90 -19.80
C GLN A 340 -7.81 14.12 -21.02
N GLU A 341 -7.98 12.80 -20.89
CA GLU A 341 -8.56 11.96 -21.96
C GLU A 341 -10.03 12.30 -22.20
N GLU A 342 -10.82 12.58 -21.15
CA GLU A 342 -12.24 12.94 -21.29
C GLU A 342 -12.45 14.39 -21.75
N LYS A 343 -11.61 15.31 -21.32
CA LYS A 343 -11.66 16.72 -21.71
C LYS A 343 -10.24 17.30 -21.77
N PRO A 344 -9.68 17.56 -22.97
CA PRO A 344 -8.38 18.19 -23.11
C PRO A 344 -8.29 19.50 -22.30
N GLY A 345 -7.17 19.67 -21.60
CA GLY A 345 -6.96 20.84 -20.74
C GLY A 345 -7.62 20.78 -19.36
N ASN A 346 -8.31 19.70 -19.01
CA ASN A 346 -8.88 19.53 -17.68
C ASN A 346 -7.77 19.13 -16.68
N ILE A 347 -7.41 20.05 -15.79
CA ILE A 347 -6.35 19.87 -14.78
C ILE A 347 -7.01 19.74 -13.42
N ILE A 348 -7.00 18.51 -12.85
CA ILE A 348 -7.52 18.21 -11.51
C ILE A 348 -6.45 17.54 -10.63
N LEU A 349 -5.18 17.57 -11.08
CA LEU A 349 -4.08 16.88 -10.39
C LEU A 349 -3.91 17.30 -8.94
N MET A 350 -3.99 18.60 -8.67
CA MET A 350 -3.74 19.12 -7.31
C MET A 350 -4.85 18.70 -6.33
N GLN A 351 -6.10 18.65 -6.79
CA GLN A 351 -7.23 18.16 -5.98
C GLN A 351 -7.11 16.65 -5.77
N ALA A 352 -6.79 15.91 -6.83
CA ALA A 352 -6.55 14.47 -6.73
C ALA A 352 -5.35 14.14 -5.84
N ALA A 353 -4.26 14.93 -5.90
CA ALA A 353 -3.12 14.78 -5.00
C ALA A 353 -3.52 15.06 -3.54
N GLY A 354 -4.32 16.08 -3.27
CA GLY A 354 -4.84 16.36 -1.94
C GLY A 354 -5.68 15.20 -1.37
N ALA A 355 -6.55 14.61 -2.19
CA ALA A 355 -7.33 13.43 -1.80
C ALA A 355 -6.44 12.20 -1.57
N ASN A 356 -5.44 11.99 -2.44
CA ASN A 356 -4.51 10.87 -2.34
C ASN A 356 -3.63 10.95 -1.08
N VAL A 357 -3.16 12.15 -0.76
CA VAL A 357 -2.40 12.43 0.47
C VAL A 357 -3.28 12.21 1.71
N ALA A 358 -4.56 12.62 1.66
CA ALA A 358 -5.51 12.31 2.72
C ALA A 358 -5.70 10.80 2.89
N GLY A 359 -5.73 10.05 1.80
CA GLY A 359 -5.78 8.60 1.80
C GLY A 359 -4.65 7.95 2.59
N GLN A 360 -3.43 8.42 2.44
CA GLN A 360 -2.26 7.91 3.18
C GLN A 360 -2.43 8.04 4.71
N VAL A 361 -2.94 9.17 5.16
CA VAL A 361 -3.20 9.38 6.59
C VAL A 361 -4.39 8.56 7.06
N CYS A 362 -5.46 8.53 6.27
CA CYS A 362 -6.69 7.81 6.62
C CYS A 362 -6.49 6.29 6.66
N SER A 363 -5.69 5.70 5.76
CA SER A 363 -5.39 4.26 5.77
C SER A 363 -4.61 3.86 7.02
N ALA A 364 -3.60 4.63 7.39
CA ALA A 364 -2.82 4.37 8.59
C ALA A 364 -3.68 4.50 9.86
N ILE A 365 -4.59 5.48 9.93
CA ILE A 365 -5.55 5.62 11.03
C ILE A 365 -6.54 4.45 11.04
N ALA A 366 -7.09 4.07 9.87
CA ALA A 366 -8.02 2.96 9.76
C ALA A 366 -7.38 1.63 10.21
N GLY A 367 -6.12 1.39 9.82
CA GLY A 367 -5.35 0.23 10.26
C GLY A 367 -5.22 0.17 11.78
N GLY A 368 -4.84 1.28 12.43
CA GLY A 368 -4.73 1.33 13.88
C GLY A 368 -6.06 1.19 14.61
N LEU A 369 -7.14 1.77 14.07
CA LEU A 369 -8.48 1.58 14.64
C LEU A 369 -8.93 0.12 14.52
N ILE A 370 -8.65 -0.55 13.40
CA ILE A 370 -8.92 -1.97 13.22
C ILE A 370 -8.16 -2.80 14.24
N ILE A 371 -6.86 -2.56 14.42
CA ILE A 371 -6.06 -3.23 15.44
C ILE A 371 -6.70 -3.05 16.82
N GLN A 372 -7.00 -1.81 17.19
CA GLN A 372 -7.55 -1.48 18.50
C GLN A 372 -8.93 -2.14 18.74
N ILE A 373 -9.80 -2.10 17.74
CA ILE A 373 -11.12 -2.73 17.84
C ILE A 373 -10.99 -4.25 17.94
N VAL A 374 -10.25 -4.86 17.04
CA VAL A 374 -10.12 -6.33 16.98
C VAL A 374 -9.50 -6.88 18.27
N THR A 375 -8.44 -6.22 18.78
CA THR A 375 -7.80 -6.65 20.05
C THR A 375 -8.68 -6.50 21.27
N GLN A 376 -9.75 -5.66 21.24
CA GLN A 376 -10.72 -5.59 22.33
C GLN A 376 -11.75 -6.73 22.31
N PHE A 377 -11.96 -7.36 21.14
CA PHE A 377 -12.90 -8.47 20.99
C PHE A 377 -12.22 -9.84 21.00
N MET A 378 -10.92 -9.87 21.20
CA MET A 378 -10.10 -11.07 21.37
C MET A 378 -9.93 -11.42 22.83
#